data_5492c06ee691babb43771f01ab2bcadb
#
_entry.id   5492c06ee691babb43771f01ab2bcadb
#
_cell.length_a   1.000
_cell.length_b   1.000
_cell.length_c   1.000
_cell.angle_alpha   90.00
_cell.angle_beta   90.00
_cell.angle_gamma   90.00
#
_symmetry.space_group_name_H-M   'P 1'
#
loop_
_entity.id
_entity.type
_entity.pdbx_description
1 polymer ?
#
loop_
_entity_poly.entity_id
_entity_poly.type
_entity_poly.pdbx_seq_one_letter_code
_entity_poly.pdbx_strand_id
1 'polypeptide(L)'
;MPLDPDVAIAAPQTDLADSWDANRVLLYHVGLGAGTRPTDPAELAYVNERYLKVLPTFSVIPGFEAVRPAMLGPGLDYKISKLLHGEQDLVVHNPLPPEASVITTPVVEAVYDKGKAGLLVLRGETRTDDGTPLCTNRFRLFIRGEGGFGGDSGPAPEPWDVSGEPALRVSVPTLPQQAAIYRLSGDRNPLHIDPGFAARAGFDRPILHGLCTYGMVCKALVDGLLDGDTAAVGGWSARFAGHVYPGETLVVSAWKRHDRFLVQAEVAERGVVALSNAVLRPR
;
A
#
# COMPACT_ATOMS: atom_id res chain seq x y z
N MET A 1 -15.67 -13.49 22.36
CA MET A 1 -14.62 -12.47 22.15
C MET A 1 -14.81 -11.94 20.74
N PRO A 2 -14.55 -10.65 20.47
CA PRO A 2 -14.80 -10.09 19.13
C PRO A 2 -13.86 -10.64 18.05
N LEU A 3 -12.70 -11.19 18.43
CA LEU A 3 -11.78 -11.84 17.52
C LEU A 3 -11.53 -13.28 17.97
N ASP A 4 -11.70 -14.20 17.03
CA ASP A 4 -11.38 -15.63 17.19
C ASP A 4 -10.40 -16.02 16.06
N PRO A 5 -9.09 -16.08 16.37
CA PRO A 5 -8.06 -16.38 15.37
C PRO A 5 -8.25 -17.71 14.66
N ASP A 6 -8.62 -18.76 15.38
CA ASP A 6 -8.76 -20.10 14.81
C ASP A 6 -9.91 -20.18 13.82
N VAL A 7 -11.03 -19.57 14.16
CA VAL A 7 -12.21 -19.49 13.27
C VAL A 7 -11.89 -18.61 12.05
N ALA A 8 -11.21 -17.48 12.25
CA ALA A 8 -10.89 -16.56 11.15
C ALA A 8 -9.90 -17.17 10.15
N ILE A 9 -8.85 -17.86 10.63
CA ILE A 9 -7.83 -18.50 9.79
C ILE A 9 -8.43 -19.71 9.06
N ALA A 10 -9.29 -20.48 9.71
CA ALA A 10 -9.92 -21.65 9.10
C ALA A 10 -11.08 -21.30 8.13
N ALA A 11 -11.52 -20.05 8.13
CA ALA A 11 -12.66 -19.64 7.29
C ALA A 11 -12.29 -19.78 5.78
N PRO A 12 -13.14 -20.48 4.98
CA PRO A 12 -12.87 -20.62 3.56
C PRO A 12 -12.96 -19.26 2.87
N GLN A 13 -12.00 -19.01 1.99
CA GLN A 13 -11.96 -17.81 1.16
C GLN A 13 -12.25 -18.19 -0.30
N THR A 14 -12.76 -17.24 -1.05
CA THR A 14 -13.11 -17.44 -2.46
C THR A 14 -12.13 -16.67 -3.34
N ASP A 15 -11.58 -17.34 -4.33
CA ASP A 15 -10.78 -16.71 -5.38
C ASP A 15 -11.57 -15.59 -6.06
N LEU A 16 -10.93 -14.46 -6.29
CA LEU A 16 -11.49 -13.36 -7.06
C LEU A 16 -10.82 -13.29 -8.44
N ALA A 17 -11.61 -13.47 -9.48
CA ALA A 17 -11.17 -13.15 -10.85
C ALA A 17 -11.32 -11.64 -11.09
N ASP A 18 -10.31 -11.02 -11.67
CA ASP A 18 -10.28 -9.62 -12.06
C ASP A 18 -9.52 -9.47 -13.38
N SER A 19 -9.63 -8.31 -14.01
CA SER A 19 -8.85 -7.97 -15.19
C SER A 19 -8.54 -6.48 -15.21
N TRP A 20 -7.46 -6.11 -15.86
CA TRP A 20 -7.15 -4.72 -16.14
C TRP A 20 -6.63 -4.54 -17.57
N ASP A 21 -6.85 -3.36 -18.07
CA ASP A 21 -6.27 -2.84 -19.32
C ASP A 21 -5.31 -1.69 -19.02
N ALA A 22 -4.69 -1.16 -20.04
CA ALA A 22 -3.79 -0.03 -19.94
C ALA A 22 -4.46 1.20 -19.28
N ASN A 23 -5.76 1.44 -19.51
CA ASN A 23 -6.45 2.60 -18.94
C ASN A 23 -6.56 2.51 -17.42
N ARG A 24 -6.80 1.32 -16.88
CA ARG A 24 -6.85 1.12 -15.41
C ARG A 24 -5.49 1.37 -14.76
N VAL A 25 -4.41 0.98 -15.42
CA VAL A 25 -3.03 1.25 -14.98
C VAL A 25 -2.70 2.74 -15.08
N LEU A 26 -3.04 3.38 -16.22
CA LEU A 26 -2.85 4.81 -16.42
C LEU A 26 -3.57 5.64 -15.36
N LEU A 27 -4.83 5.30 -15.06
CA LEU A 27 -5.62 5.97 -14.02
C LEU A 27 -4.94 5.87 -12.65
N TYR A 28 -4.41 4.68 -12.30
CA TYR A 28 -3.66 4.50 -11.07
C TYR A 28 -2.41 5.39 -11.02
N HIS A 29 -1.62 5.42 -12.08
CA HIS A 29 -0.40 6.23 -12.15
C HIS A 29 -0.69 7.74 -12.08
N VAL A 30 -1.72 8.22 -12.79
CA VAL A 30 -2.20 9.60 -12.67
C VAL A 30 -2.69 9.86 -11.23
N GLY A 31 -3.35 8.88 -10.62
CA GLY A 31 -3.73 8.89 -9.21
C GLY A 31 -2.54 9.03 -8.24
N LEU A 32 -1.35 8.60 -8.63
CA LEU A 32 -0.10 8.83 -7.89
C LEU A 32 0.61 10.14 -8.26
N GLY A 33 0.04 10.96 -9.15
CA GLY A 33 0.65 12.20 -9.62
C GLY A 33 1.67 12.02 -10.75
N ALA A 34 1.66 10.88 -11.45
CA ALA A 34 2.48 10.72 -12.65
C ALA A 34 1.98 11.62 -13.79
N GLY A 35 2.89 12.03 -14.69
CA GLY A 35 2.58 12.90 -15.82
C GLY A 35 2.75 14.39 -15.53
N THR A 36 3.28 14.78 -14.39
CA THR A 36 3.51 16.19 -14.02
C THR A 36 4.65 16.86 -14.82
N ARG A 37 5.50 16.06 -15.47
CA ARG A 37 6.56 16.53 -16.37
C ARG A 37 6.25 16.11 -17.82
N PRO A 38 5.47 16.90 -18.57
CA PRO A 38 4.85 16.46 -19.82
C PRO A 38 5.80 16.29 -21.00
N THR A 39 7.08 16.67 -20.85
CA THR A 39 8.13 16.52 -21.88
C THR A 39 9.25 15.56 -21.46
N ASP A 40 9.16 14.98 -20.27
CA ASP A 40 10.15 14.02 -19.75
C ASP A 40 9.76 12.60 -20.19
N PRO A 41 10.58 11.93 -21.06
CA PRO A 41 10.27 10.59 -21.52
C PRO A 41 10.17 9.56 -20.38
N ALA A 42 10.95 9.72 -19.31
CA ALA A 42 10.92 8.83 -18.15
C ALA A 42 9.57 8.93 -17.40
N GLU A 43 9.05 10.16 -17.27
CA GLU A 43 7.74 10.41 -16.68
C GLU A 43 6.59 9.94 -17.59
N LEU A 44 6.70 10.21 -18.90
CA LEU A 44 5.69 9.81 -19.87
C LEU A 44 5.52 8.29 -19.99
N ALA A 45 6.54 7.51 -19.69
CA ALA A 45 6.45 6.05 -19.65
C ALA A 45 5.47 5.51 -18.60
N TYR A 46 5.01 6.32 -17.65
CA TYR A 46 3.95 5.97 -16.70
C TYR A 46 2.54 6.32 -17.19
N VAL A 47 2.42 7.23 -18.16
CA VAL A 47 1.13 7.81 -18.56
C VAL A 47 0.86 7.77 -20.06
N ASN A 48 1.65 7.02 -20.80
CA ASN A 48 1.51 6.82 -22.23
C ASN A 48 1.42 5.31 -22.54
N GLU A 49 0.28 4.86 -23.05
CA GLU A 49 -0.01 3.46 -23.34
C GLU A 49 0.99 2.81 -24.31
N ARG A 50 1.62 3.60 -25.16
CA ARG A 50 2.61 3.11 -26.15
C ARG A 50 3.89 2.58 -25.49
N TYR A 51 4.24 3.10 -24.32
CA TYR A 51 5.51 2.77 -23.62
C TYR A 51 5.26 2.45 -22.14
N LEU A 52 4.02 2.05 -21.81
CA LEU A 52 3.55 1.93 -20.44
C LEU A 52 4.35 0.90 -19.65
N LYS A 53 5.08 1.39 -18.65
CA LYS A 53 5.65 0.58 -17.58
C LYS A 53 4.72 0.60 -16.37
N VAL A 54 4.54 -0.56 -15.73
CA VAL A 54 3.60 -0.71 -14.62
C VAL A 54 4.35 -0.68 -13.30
N LEU A 55 3.98 0.25 -12.41
CA LEU A 55 4.47 0.21 -11.04
C LEU A 55 3.91 -1.02 -10.33
N PRO A 56 4.74 -1.83 -9.64
CA PRO A 56 4.26 -3.05 -8.99
C PRO A 56 3.25 -2.78 -7.90
N THR A 57 3.24 -1.57 -7.32
CA THR A 57 2.23 -1.13 -6.35
C THR A 57 0.82 -1.01 -6.93
N PHE A 58 0.65 -1.05 -8.26
CA PHE A 58 -0.67 -1.18 -8.88
C PHE A 58 -1.41 -2.43 -8.40
N SER A 59 -0.67 -3.50 -8.09
CA SER A 59 -1.23 -4.77 -7.61
C SER A 59 -2.03 -4.65 -6.30
N VAL A 60 -1.86 -3.56 -5.53
CA VAL A 60 -2.67 -3.34 -4.32
C VAL A 60 -4.14 -3.11 -4.65
N ILE A 61 -4.46 -2.65 -5.88
CA ILE A 61 -5.83 -2.39 -6.29
C ILE A 61 -6.62 -3.70 -6.43
N PRO A 62 -6.27 -4.64 -7.33
CA PRO A 62 -6.96 -5.94 -7.38
C PRO A 62 -6.75 -6.76 -6.10
N GLY A 63 -5.59 -6.66 -5.45
CA GLY A 63 -5.29 -7.37 -4.21
C GLY A 63 -6.21 -6.97 -3.06
N PHE A 64 -6.47 -5.68 -2.89
CA PHE A 64 -7.37 -5.18 -1.83
C PHE A 64 -8.82 -5.59 -2.07
N GLU A 65 -9.30 -5.52 -3.31
CA GLU A 65 -10.66 -5.97 -3.64
C GLU A 65 -10.86 -7.46 -3.32
N ALA A 66 -9.85 -8.30 -3.56
CA ALA A 66 -9.91 -9.73 -3.26
C ALA A 66 -9.93 -10.03 -1.75
N VAL A 67 -9.14 -9.32 -0.94
CA VAL A 67 -9.08 -9.57 0.51
C VAL A 67 -10.19 -8.86 1.30
N ARG A 68 -10.88 -7.89 0.71
CA ARG A 68 -11.90 -7.07 1.38
C ARG A 68 -13.04 -7.87 2.02
N PRO A 69 -13.61 -8.92 1.39
CA PRO A 69 -14.64 -9.75 2.03
C PRO A 69 -14.13 -10.44 3.30
N ALA A 70 -12.86 -10.83 3.35
CA ALA A 70 -12.26 -11.49 4.51
C ALA A 70 -12.11 -10.56 5.74
N MET A 71 -12.18 -9.24 5.57
CA MET A 71 -12.10 -8.29 6.69
C MET A 71 -13.23 -8.43 7.70
N LEU A 72 -14.39 -8.92 7.28
CA LEU A 72 -15.58 -9.11 8.10
C LEU A 72 -16.07 -10.56 8.04
N GLY A 73 -15.15 -11.48 7.85
CA GLY A 73 -15.42 -12.91 7.79
C GLY A 73 -15.73 -13.54 9.16
N PRO A 74 -16.01 -14.84 9.19
CA PRO A 74 -16.18 -15.58 10.43
C PRO A 74 -15.02 -15.35 11.41
N GLY A 75 -15.31 -15.29 12.70
CA GLY A 75 -14.29 -15.02 13.73
C GLY A 75 -13.82 -13.57 13.84
N LEU A 76 -14.38 -12.65 13.04
CA LEU A 76 -14.01 -11.23 13.00
C LEU A 76 -15.23 -10.35 13.27
N ASP A 77 -15.67 -10.28 14.55
CA ASP A 77 -16.82 -9.47 14.98
C ASP A 77 -16.34 -8.15 15.60
N TYR A 78 -16.10 -7.15 14.76
CA TYR A 78 -15.70 -5.80 15.18
C TYR A 78 -16.37 -4.72 14.33
N LYS A 79 -16.39 -3.50 14.84
CA LYS A 79 -16.89 -2.35 14.07
C LYS A 79 -15.83 -1.88 13.06
N ILE A 80 -16.20 -1.76 11.79
CA ILE A 80 -15.30 -1.32 10.72
C ILE A 80 -14.62 0.04 11.00
N SER A 81 -15.25 0.91 11.80
CA SER A 81 -14.66 2.19 12.24
C SER A 81 -13.44 2.05 13.15
N LYS A 82 -13.19 0.85 13.71
CA LYS A 82 -12.01 0.54 14.51
C LYS A 82 -10.84 0.09 13.66
N LEU A 83 -11.08 -0.26 12.39
CA LEU A 83 -10.08 -0.77 11.48
C LEU A 83 -9.16 0.37 11.00
N LEU A 84 -7.86 0.12 11.04
CA LEU A 84 -6.82 1.00 10.51
C LEU A 84 -5.84 0.17 9.69
N HIS A 85 -5.64 0.55 8.44
CA HIS A 85 -4.58 -0.04 7.63
C HIS A 85 -3.22 0.44 8.17
N GLY A 86 -2.50 -0.45 8.83
CA GLY A 86 -1.25 -0.11 9.53
C GLY A 86 0.00 -0.34 8.72
N GLU A 87 0.04 -1.43 7.93
CA GLU A 87 1.21 -1.78 7.12
C GLU A 87 0.79 -2.45 5.81
N GLN A 88 1.57 -2.21 4.76
CA GLN A 88 1.44 -2.86 3.46
C GLN A 88 2.77 -3.52 3.09
N ASP A 89 2.71 -4.78 2.64
CA ASP A 89 3.87 -5.53 2.15
C ASP A 89 3.54 -6.09 0.76
N LEU A 90 4.46 -5.94 -0.16
CA LEU A 90 4.38 -6.45 -1.53
C LEU A 90 5.64 -7.25 -1.85
N VAL A 91 5.44 -8.48 -2.31
CA VAL A 91 6.47 -9.29 -2.97
C VAL A 91 6.11 -9.42 -4.44
N VAL A 92 7.04 -9.09 -5.32
CA VAL A 92 6.84 -9.16 -6.77
C VAL A 92 7.50 -10.42 -7.31
N HIS A 93 6.72 -11.32 -7.87
CA HIS A 93 7.22 -12.58 -8.46
C HIS A 93 7.58 -12.39 -9.93
N ASN A 94 6.74 -11.68 -10.68
CA ASN A 94 6.98 -11.29 -12.07
C ASN A 94 6.55 -9.83 -12.30
N PRO A 95 7.16 -9.11 -13.24
CA PRO A 95 6.71 -7.78 -13.62
C PRO A 95 5.23 -7.78 -14.02
N LEU A 96 4.49 -6.76 -13.56
CA LEU A 96 3.09 -6.63 -13.91
C LEU A 96 2.95 -6.16 -15.36
N PRO A 97 2.16 -6.88 -16.21
CA PRO A 97 1.88 -6.43 -17.56
C PRO A 97 0.88 -5.26 -17.57
N PRO A 98 0.87 -4.42 -18.63
CA PRO A 98 -0.11 -3.36 -18.80
C PRO A 98 -1.57 -3.84 -18.90
N GLU A 99 -1.76 -5.09 -19.31
CA GLU A 99 -3.06 -5.75 -19.46
C GLU A 99 -2.97 -7.19 -18.98
N ALA A 100 -3.94 -7.64 -18.19
CA ALA A 100 -4.00 -9.02 -17.72
C ALA A 100 -5.41 -9.42 -17.29
N SER A 101 -5.70 -10.73 -17.43
CA SER A 101 -6.73 -11.43 -16.65
C SER A 101 -6.04 -12.18 -15.55
N VAL A 102 -6.54 -12.03 -14.31
CA VAL A 102 -5.90 -12.54 -13.12
C VAL A 102 -6.88 -13.20 -12.17
N ILE A 103 -6.33 -14.05 -11.32
CA ILE A 103 -7.04 -14.64 -10.18
C ILE A 103 -6.23 -14.28 -8.93
N THR A 104 -6.88 -13.68 -7.94
CA THR A 104 -6.30 -13.46 -6.62
C THR A 104 -6.93 -14.38 -5.60
N THR A 105 -6.10 -15.18 -4.94
CA THR A 105 -6.49 -16.06 -3.83
C THR A 105 -6.29 -15.31 -2.51
N PRO A 106 -7.35 -14.91 -1.80
CA PRO A 106 -7.24 -14.29 -0.49
C PRO A 106 -7.02 -15.34 0.61
N VAL A 107 -6.33 -14.96 1.68
CA VAL A 107 -6.14 -15.79 2.88
C VAL A 107 -6.13 -14.88 4.11
N VAL A 108 -6.80 -15.29 5.18
CA VAL A 108 -6.53 -14.78 6.53
C VAL A 108 -5.26 -15.48 7.04
N GLU A 109 -4.13 -14.80 6.93
CA GLU A 109 -2.82 -15.40 7.24
C GLU A 109 -2.59 -15.48 8.74
N ALA A 110 -3.04 -14.48 9.51
CA ALA A 110 -2.90 -14.45 10.95
C ALA A 110 -3.85 -13.44 11.60
N VAL A 111 -4.15 -13.66 12.88
CA VAL A 111 -4.78 -12.68 13.79
C VAL A 111 -3.96 -12.66 15.07
N TYR A 112 -3.20 -11.56 15.30
CA TYR A 112 -2.32 -11.41 16.45
C TYR A 112 -2.92 -10.53 17.53
N ASP A 113 -2.66 -10.89 18.79
CA ASP A 113 -3.00 -10.05 19.95
C ASP A 113 -1.89 -9.06 20.27
N LYS A 114 -2.13 -7.76 20.06
CA LYS A 114 -1.22 -6.67 20.41
C LYS A 114 -1.55 -6.01 21.75
N GLY A 115 -2.30 -6.68 22.61
CA GLY A 115 -2.72 -6.21 23.93
C GLY A 115 -3.83 -5.17 23.86
N LYS A 116 -3.61 -4.01 23.22
CA LYS A 116 -4.61 -2.94 23.05
C LYS A 116 -5.37 -3.00 21.73
N ALA A 117 -4.93 -3.82 20.79
CA ALA A 117 -5.52 -3.96 19.45
C ALA A 117 -5.34 -5.39 18.96
N GLY A 118 -6.25 -5.86 18.10
CA GLY A 118 -6.01 -7.01 17.24
C GLY A 118 -5.22 -6.57 16.00
N LEU A 119 -4.38 -7.45 15.48
CA LEU A 119 -3.70 -7.26 14.19
C LEU A 119 -4.13 -8.38 13.24
N LEU A 120 -4.99 -8.05 12.30
CA LEU A 120 -5.42 -8.93 11.22
C LEU A 120 -4.44 -8.84 10.05
N VAL A 121 -3.91 -9.97 9.62
CA VAL A 121 -3.04 -10.07 8.44
C VAL A 121 -3.78 -10.81 7.34
N LEU A 122 -4.08 -10.08 6.27
CA LEU A 122 -4.69 -10.62 5.06
C LEU A 122 -3.64 -10.72 3.96
N ARG A 123 -3.58 -11.85 3.31
CA ARG A 123 -2.68 -12.11 2.20
C ARG A 123 -3.48 -12.37 0.92
N GLY A 124 -3.13 -11.70 -0.17
CA GLY A 124 -3.65 -11.95 -1.50
C GLY A 124 -2.52 -12.38 -2.44
N GLU A 125 -2.64 -13.57 -3.01
CA GLU A 125 -1.72 -14.10 -4.03
C GLU A 125 -2.36 -13.95 -5.40
N THR A 126 -1.74 -13.12 -6.25
CA THR A 126 -2.25 -12.81 -7.59
C THR A 126 -1.42 -13.55 -8.63
N ARG A 127 -2.10 -14.29 -9.49
CA ARG A 127 -1.56 -14.97 -10.67
C ARG A 127 -2.37 -14.62 -11.91
N THR A 128 -1.78 -14.77 -13.08
CA THR A 128 -2.52 -14.72 -14.35
C THR A 128 -3.45 -15.95 -14.49
N ASP A 129 -4.36 -15.92 -15.44
CA ASP A 129 -5.30 -17.02 -15.72
C ASP A 129 -4.58 -18.30 -16.19
N ASP A 130 -3.38 -18.18 -16.79
CA ASP A 130 -2.51 -19.32 -17.12
C ASP A 130 -1.69 -19.87 -15.94
N GLY A 131 -1.84 -19.25 -14.74
CA GLY A 131 -1.19 -19.68 -13.50
C GLY A 131 0.16 -19.02 -13.20
N THR A 132 0.67 -18.10 -14.03
CA THR A 132 1.93 -17.40 -13.77
C THR A 132 1.79 -16.49 -12.54
N PRO A 133 2.59 -16.67 -11.46
CA PRO A 133 2.50 -15.84 -10.27
C PRO A 133 2.98 -14.42 -10.57
N LEU A 134 2.21 -13.41 -10.20
CA LEU A 134 2.57 -12.00 -10.36
C LEU A 134 3.09 -11.39 -9.07
N CYS A 135 2.31 -11.47 -7.99
CA CYS A 135 2.67 -10.84 -6.73
C CYS A 135 1.95 -11.45 -5.53
N THR A 136 2.49 -11.17 -4.35
CA THR A 136 1.84 -11.40 -3.07
C THR A 136 1.71 -10.07 -2.33
N ASN A 137 0.50 -9.68 -1.99
CA ASN A 137 0.19 -8.52 -1.14
C ASN A 137 -0.18 -8.99 0.26
N ARG A 138 0.36 -8.33 1.31
CA ARG A 138 -0.09 -8.48 2.70
C ARG A 138 -0.58 -7.16 3.23
N PHE A 139 -1.83 -7.16 3.69
CA PHE A 139 -2.50 -6.03 4.32
C PHE A 139 -2.53 -6.28 5.83
N ARG A 140 -1.81 -5.48 6.61
CA ARG A 140 -1.80 -5.57 8.06
C ARG A 140 -2.72 -4.50 8.64
N LEU A 141 -3.83 -4.97 9.20
CA LEU A 141 -4.95 -4.16 9.62
C LEU A 141 -5.07 -4.18 11.14
N PHE A 142 -4.86 -3.04 11.79
CA PHE A 142 -5.05 -2.91 13.23
C PHE A 142 -6.53 -2.68 13.55
N ILE A 143 -7.06 -3.45 14.50
CA ILE A 143 -8.43 -3.33 15.00
C ILE A 143 -8.34 -2.76 16.41
N ARG A 144 -8.51 -1.45 16.52
CA ARG A 144 -8.31 -0.70 17.75
C ARG A 144 -9.28 -1.11 18.85
N GLY A 145 -8.76 -1.36 20.05
CA GLY A 145 -9.55 -1.75 21.22
C GLY A 145 -10.06 -3.19 21.19
N GLU A 146 -9.61 -4.02 20.24
CA GLU A 146 -9.99 -5.43 20.11
C GLU A 146 -8.78 -6.35 20.36
N GLY A 147 -7.92 -6.00 21.32
CA GLY A 147 -6.83 -6.85 21.81
C GLY A 147 -7.17 -7.45 23.16
N GLY A 148 -6.23 -8.20 23.76
CA GLY A 148 -6.39 -8.84 25.06
C GLY A 148 -7.22 -10.13 25.00
N PHE A 149 -7.35 -10.74 23.81
CA PHE A 149 -8.04 -12.03 23.64
C PHE A 149 -7.15 -13.24 23.95
N GLY A 150 -5.86 -13.02 24.20
CA GLY A 150 -4.90 -14.08 24.57
C GLY A 150 -4.52 -14.94 23.37
N GLY A 151 -3.50 -14.57 22.66
CA GLY A 151 -3.01 -15.29 21.50
C GLY A 151 -1.56 -14.91 21.21
N ASP A 152 -1.06 -15.36 20.07
CA ASP A 152 0.27 -14.97 19.59
C ASP A 152 0.33 -13.45 19.37
N SER A 153 1.40 -12.82 19.85
CA SER A 153 1.63 -11.40 19.64
C SER A 153 2.23 -11.07 18.26
N GLY A 154 2.53 -12.09 17.46
CA GLY A 154 3.19 -12.00 16.18
C GLY A 154 4.69 -11.69 16.27
N PRO A 155 5.38 -11.64 15.12
CA PRO A 155 6.81 -11.45 15.07
C PRO A 155 7.24 -10.10 15.68
N ALA A 156 8.43 -10.11 16.30
CA ALA A 156 9.06 -8.88 16.76
C ALA A 156 9.42 -7.99 15.55
N PRO A 157 9.38 -6.64 15.72
CA PRO A 157 9.82 -5.74 14.67
C PRO A 157 11.28 -5.98 14.31
N GLU A 158 11.60 -5.97 13.01
CA GLU A 158 13.00 -5.99 12.57
C GLU A 158 13.71 -4.70 12.99
N PRO A 159 15.02 -4.75 13.30
CA PRO A 159 15.83 -3.55 13.51
C PRO A 159 15.77 -2.63 12.31
N TRP A 160 15.49 -1.34 12.55
CA TRP A 160 15.34 -0.34 11.51
C TRP A 160 16.21 0.87 11.83
N ASP A 161 17.43 0.88 11.29
CA ASP A 161 18.42 1.93 11.48
C ASP A 161 18.56 2.77 10.21
N VAL A 162 18.12 4.02 10.29
CA VAL A 162 18.20 5.04 9.24
C VAL A 162 19.26 6.11 9.54
N SER A 163 20.31 5.75 10.29
CA SER A 163 21.44 6.64 10.54
C SER A 163 22.32 6.85 9.30
N GLY A 164 23.05 7.96 9.28
CA GLY A 164 23.99 8.32 8.22
C GLY A 164 23.33 9.01 7.02
N GLU A 165 24.14 9.35 6.03
CA GLU A 165 23.67 10.01 4.81
C GLU A 165 22.80 9.08 3.97
N PRO A 166 21.62 9.53 3.51
CA PRO A 166 20.78 8.75 2.63
C PRO A 166 21.37 8.67 1.22
N ALA A 167 21.22 7.50 0.58
CA ALA A 167 21.57 7.29 -0.83
C ALA A 167 20.63 8.06 -1.78
N LEU A 168 19.40 8.33 -1.33
CA LEU A 168 18.43 9.17 -2.04
C LEU A 168 17.73 10.07 -1.03
N ARG A 169 17.57 11.35 -1.39
CA ARG A 169 16.65 12.28 -0.73
C ARG A 169 15.96 13.11 -1.79
N VAL A 170 14.64 12.99 -1.88
CA VAL A 170 13.84 13.66 -2.93
C VAL A 170 12.52 14.18 -2.37
N SER A 171 12.08 15.33 -2.88
CA SER A 171 10.78 15.92 -2.56
C SER A 171 9.74 15.47 -3.59
N VAL A 172 8.61 14.98 -3.09
CA VAL A 172 7.48 14.47 -3.88
C VAL A 172 6.23 15.27 -3.48
N PRO A 173 5.87 16.33 -4.21
CA PRO A 173 4.68 17.11 -3.92
C PRO A 173 3.42 16.31 -4.25
N THR A 174 2.40 16.41 -3.40
CA THR A 174 1.07 15.88 -3.70
C THR A 174 0.21 17.00 -4.34
N LEU A 175 -0.73 16.60 -5.21
CA LEU A 175 -1.68 17.55 -5.80
C LEU A 175 -2.79 17.86 -4.79
N PRO A 176 -3.35 19.09 -4.78
CA PRO A 176 -4.52 19.40 -3.95
C PRO A 176 -5.71 18.47 -4.19
N GLN A 177 -5.89 17.96 -5.41
CA GLN A 177 -6.94 17.02 -5.82
C GLN A 177 -6.49 15.56 -5.82
N GLN A 178 -5.31 15.23 -5.29
CA GLN A 178 -4.71 13.88 -5.34
C GLN A 178 -5.68 12.79 -4.88
N ALA A 179 -6.33 13.00 -3.73
CA ALA A 179 -7.29 12.04 -3.19
C ALA A 179 -8.53 11.86 -4.09
N ALA A 180 -8.99 12.93 -4.75
CA ALA A 180 -10.14 12.87 -5.66
C ALA A 180 -9.82 12.05 -6.92
N ILE A 181 -8.56 12.07 -7.39
CA ILE A 181 -8.12 11.27 -8.53
C ILE A 181 -7.87 9.82 -8.07
N TYR A 182 -7.06 9.61 -7.02
CA TYR A 182 -6.67 8.27 -6.57
C TYR A 182 -7.87 7.38 -6.22
N ARG A 183 -8.92 7.94 -5.58
CA ARG A 183 -10.13 7.19 -5.24
C ARG A 183 -10.84 6.54 -6.44
N LEU A 184 -10.58 7.01 -7.65
CA LEU A 184 -11.13 6.42 -8.88
C LEU A 184 -10.54 5.04 -9.18
N SER A 185 -9.39 4.72 -8.60
CA SER A 185 -8.79 3.38 -8.68
C SER A 185 -9.45 2.34 -7.78
N GLY A 186 -10.47 2.71 -6.95
CA GLY A 186 -11.28 1.74 -6.18
C GLY A 186 -11.61 2.16 -4.76
N ASP A 187 -10.68 2.77 -4.03
CA ASP A 187 -10.92 3.16 -2.62
C ASP A 187 -11.81 4.40 -2.52
N ARG A 188 -13.09 4.16 -2.29
CA ARG A 188 -14.14 5.18 -2.18
C ARG A 188 -14.43 5.61 -0.73
N ASN A 189 -13.55 5.29 0.24
CA ASN A 189 -13.75 5.65 1.65
C ASN A 189 -13.97 7.18 1.77
N PRO A 190 -15.09 7.62 2.39
CA PRO A 190 -15.41 9.05 2.53
C PRO A 190 -14.37 9.83 3.35
N LEU A 191 -13.53 9.17 4.14
CA LEU A 191 -12.43 9.79 4.89
C LEU A 191 -11.50 10.64 4.00
N HIS A 192 -11.39 10.28 2.73
CA HIS A 192 -10.47 10.89 1.77
C HIS A 192 -11.10 12.01 0.93
N ILE A 193 -12.42 12.28 1.09
CA ILE A 193 -13.11 13.26 0.23
C ILE A 193 -14.19 14.07 0.96
N ASP A 194 -14.76 13.56 2.07
CA ASP A 194 -15.84 14.20 2.81
C ASP A 194 -15.30 14.91 4.06
N PRO A 195 -15.34 16.26 4.13
CA PRO A 195 -14.85 16.99 5.29
C PRO A 195 -15.61 16.67 6.59
N GLY A 196 -16.93 16.42 6.50
CA GLY A 196 -17.73 16.08 7.67
C GLY A 196 -17.39 14.69 8.21
N PHE A 197 -17.06 13.74 7.32
CA PHE A 197 -16.58 12.43 7.74
C PHE A 197 -15.18 12.50 8.35
N ALA A 198 -14.27 13.25 7.74
CA ALA A 198 -12.91 13.46 8.25
C ALA A 198 -12.93 14.10 9.64
N ALA A 199 -13.75 15.12 9.87
CA ALA A 199 -13.89 15.78 11.17
C ALA A 199 -14.38 14.80 12.26
N ARG A 200 -15.36 13.94 11.96
CA ARG A 200 -15.82 12.90 12.91
C ARG A 200 -14.75 11.84 13.20
N ALA A 201 -13.81 11.64 12.26
CA ALA A 201 -12.66 10.75 12.45
C ALA A 201 -11.48 11.41 13.18
N GLY A 202 -11.59 12.72 13.52
CA GLY A 202 -10.58 13.48 14.25
C GLY A 202 -9.53 14.16 13.38
N PHE A 203 -9.82 14.38 12.08
CA PHE A 203 -8.94 15.10 11.14
C PHE A 203 -9.53 16.46 10.78
N ASP A 204 -8.66 17.46 10.62
CA ASP A 204 -9.05 18.83 10.27
C ASP A 204 -9.66 18.93 8.86
N ARG A 205 -9.28 18.01 7.96
CA ARG A 205 -9.75 17.92 6.58
C ARG A 205 -9.55 16.50 6.03
N PRO A 206 -10.12 16.14 4.87
CA PRO A 206 -9.88 14.84 4.25
C PRO A 206 -8.39 14.56 4.07
N ILE A 207 -7.96 13.35 4.45
CA ILE A 207 -6.58 12.90 4.35
C ILE A 207 -6.34 12.16 3.03
N LEU A 208 -5.09 12.12 2.57
CA LEU A 208 -4.68 11.30 1.43
C LEU A 208 -4.75 9.81 1.81
N HIS A 209 -5.09 8.95 0.84
CA HIS A 209 -5.05 7.50 1.02
C HIS A 209 -3.64 7.03 1.38
N GLY A 210 -3.52 6.16 2.37
CA GLY A 210 -2.23 5.57 2.73
C GLY A 210 -1.57 4.83 1.56
N LEU A 211 -2.37 4.06 0.80
CA LEU A 211 -1.89 3.35 -0.39
C LEU A 211 -1.50 4.28 -1.55
N CYS A 212 -2.06 5.50 -1.64
CA CYS A 212 -1.58 6.52 -2.55
C CYS A 212 -0.16 6.98 -2.16
N THR A 213 0.05 7.34 -0.89
CA THR A 213 1.36 7.69 -0.35
C THR A 213 2.38 6.56 -0.57
N TYR A 214 1.98 5.32 -0.33
CA TYR A 214 2.78 4.12 -0.57
C TYR A 214 3.22 3.97 -2.03
N GLY A 215 2.29 4.19 -2.98
CA GLY A 215 2.58 4.14 -4.42
C GLY A 215 3.46 5.30 -4.89
N MET A 216 3.20 6.53 -4.41
CA MET A 216 4.01 7.72 -4.73
C MET A 216 5.45 7.56 -4.28
N VAL A 217 5.66 7.05 -3.06
CA VAL A 217 7.01 6.80 -2.53
C VAL A 217 7.70 5.70 -3.33
N CYS A 218 7.00 4.60 -3.66
CA CYS A 218 7.56 3.55 -4.52
C CYS A 218 8.01 4.11 -5.88
N LYS A 219 7.20 4.94 -6.53
CA LYS A 219 7.56 5.61 -7.79
C LYS A 219 8.86 6.41 -7.64
N ALA A 220 8.95 7.23 -6.60
CA ALA A 220 10.14 8.04 -6.35
C ALA A 220 11.41 7.21 -6.13
N LEU A 221 11.28 6.05 -5.48
CA LEU A 221 12.38 5.10 -5.29
C LEU A 221 12.78 4.40 -6.59
N VAL A 222 11.81 4.00 -7.41
CA VAL A 222 12.06 3.41 -8.74
C VAL A 222 12.80 4.41 -9.62
N ASP A 223 12.33 5.65 -9.66
CA ASP A 223 12.95 6.70 -10.49
C ASP A 223 14.35 7.08 -9.98
N GLY A 224 14.56 7.15 -8.66
CA GLY A 224 15.81 7.64 -8.08
C GLY A 224 16.88 6.59 -7.78
N LEU A 225 16.51 5.31 -7.66
CA LEU A 225 17.44 4.23 -7.24
C LEU A 225 17.51 3.06 -8.22
N LEU A 226 16.52 2.90 -9.09
CA LEU A 226 16.42 1.78 -10.02
C LEU A 226 16.34 2.23 -11.48
N ASP A 227 16.84 3.44 -11.78
CA ASP A 227 16.88 4.02 -13.14
C ASP A 227 15.52 3.98 -13.87
N GLY A 228 14.43 4.06 -13.10
CA GLY A 228 13.08 3.98 -13.63
C GLY A 228 12.65 2.58 -14.06
N ASP A 229 13.41 1.53 -13.75
CA ASP A 229 13.05 0.15 -14.04
C ASP A 229 12.08 -0.40 -12.97
N THR A 230 10.79 -0.47 -13.32
CA THR A 230 9.75 -1.03 -12.45
C THR A 230 9.92 -2.54 -12.25
N ALA A 231 10.56 -3.26 -13.18
CA ALA A 231 10.80 -4.70 -13.09
C ALA A 231 11.91 -5.05 -12.10
N ALA A 232 12.78 -4.09 -11.76
CA ALA A 232 13.83 -4.26 -10.77
C ALA A 232 13.30 -4.30 -9.32
N VAL A 233 12.01 -4.02 -9.08
CA VAL A 233 11.42 -4.13 -7.75
C VAL A 233 11.12 -5.60 -7.43
N GLY A 234 11.81 -6.17 -6.43
CA GLY A 234 11.52 -7.51 -5.89
C GLY A 234 10.54 -7.47 -4.72
N GLY A 235 10.52 -6.36 -3.96
CA GLY A 235 9.57 -6.17 -2.86
C GLY A 235 9.55 -4.73 -2.34
N TRP A 236 8.39 -4.33 -1.82
CA TRP A 236 8.19 -3.04 -1.20
C TRP A 236 7.27 -3.17 0.01
N SER A 237 7.72 -2.71 1.17
CA SER A 237 6.93 -2.72 2.39
C SER A 237 6.99 -1.37 3.09
N ALA A 238 5.91 -0.98 3.78
CA ALA A 238 5.87 0.23 4.58
C ALA A 238 4.84 0.15 5.70
N ARG A 239 5.16 0.82 6.82
CA ARG A 239 4.23 1.12 7.91
C ARG A 239 3.69 2.53 7.75
N PHE A 240 2.36 2.67 7.82
CA PHE A 240 1.69 3.96 7.85
C PHE A 240 1.79 4.56 9.26
N ALA A 241 2.69 5.55 9.43
CA ALA A 241 2.99 6.14 10.72
C ALA A 241 2.22 7.45 10.96
N GLY A 242 1.89 8.18 9.90
CA GLY A 242 1.14 9.42 9.95
C GLY A 242 0.34 9.68 8.69
N HIS A 243 -0.65 10.57 8.79
CA HIS A 243 -1.47 10.97 7.66
C HIS A 243 -0.80 12.07 6.84
N VAL A 244 -1.19 12.17 5.57
CA VAL A 244 -0.81 13.21 4.63
C VAL A 244 -2.06 13.95 4.20
N TYR A 245 -2.02 15.26 4.12
CA TYR A 245 -3.09 16.04 3.50
C TYR A 245 -2.77 16.28 2.01
N PRO A 246 -3.75 16.19 1.12
CA PRO A 246 -3.56 16.61 -0.28
C PRO A 246 -3.02 18.03 -0.36
N GLY A 247 -1.98 18.24 -1.19
CA GLY A 247 -1.24 19.50 -1.34
C GLY A 247 0.02 19.60 -0.48
N GLU A 248 0.27 18.66 0.46
CA GLU A 248 1.53 18.58 1.21
C GLU A 248 2.62 17.88 0.39
N THR A 249 3.87 18.10 0.78
CA THR A 249 5.06 17.55 0.14
C THR A 249 5.66 16.44 0.99
N LEU A 250 5.91 15.28 0.39
CA LEU A 250 6.67 14.20 1.00
C LEU A 250 8.16 14.39 0.74
N VAL A 251 8.98 14.34 1.78
CA VAL A 251 10.44 14.18 1.67
C VAL A 251 10.76 12.71 1.86
N VAL A 252 11.16 12.04 0.78
CA VAL A 252 11.51 10.63 0.76
C VAL A 252 13.01 10.50 0.91
N SER A 253 13.44 9.77 1.94
CA SER A 253 14.85 9.45 2.17
C SER A 253 15.05 7.94 2.18
N ALA A 254 16.12 7.46 1.53
CA ALA A 254 16.44 6.04 1.44
C ALA A 254 17.92 5.78 1.77
N TRP A 255 18.17 4.81 2.64
CA TRP A 255 19.51 4.40 3.08
C TRP A 255 19.82 2.99 2.58
N LYS A 256 20.91 2.83 1.86
CA LYS A 256 21.36 1.51 1.40
C LYS A 256 21.84 0.66 2.59
N ARG A 257 21.33 -0.56 2.70
CA ARG A 257 21.72 -1.55 3.70
C ARG A 257 21.84 -2.94 3.03
N HIS A 258 23.04 -3.37 2.77
CA HIS A 258 23.31 -4.62 2.05
C HIS A 258 22.55 -4.70 0.71
N ASP A 259 21.57 -5.57 0.60
CA ASP A 259 20.77 -5.89 -0.58
C ASP A 259 19.45 -5.12 -0.67
N ARG A 260 19.20 -4.19 0.28
CA ARG A 260 17.93 -3.46 0.40
C ARG A 260 18.14 -1.98 0.72
N PHE A 261 17.08 -1.20 0.60
CA PHE A 261 17.04 0.18 1.07
C PHE A 261 16.02 0.31 2.19
N LEU A 262 16.45 0.89 3.33
CA LEU A 262 15.54 1.37 4.36
C LEU A 262 15.03 2.74 3.94
N VAL A 263 13.73 2.99 4.11
CA VAL A 263 13.08 4.17 3.56
C VAL A 263 12.23 4.85 4.61
N GLN A 264 12.26 6.18 4.63
CA GLN A 264 11.37 7.03 5.40
C GLN A 264 10.75 8.08 4.49
N ALA A 265 9.47 8.36 4.68
CA ALA A 265 8.82 9.49 4.05
C ALA A 265 8.25 10.41 5.13
N GLU A 266 8.59 11.69 5.07
CA GLU A 266 8.18 12.73 6.02
C GLU A 266 7.39 13.81 5.30
N VAL A 267 6.36 14.36 5.94
CA VAL A 267 5.62 15.52 5.45
C VAL A 267 6.41 16.77 5.77
N ALA A 268 6.91 17.46 4.74
CA ALA A 268 7.81 18.61 4.88
C ALA A 268 7.21 19.75 5.71
N GLU A 269 5.92 20.05 5.49
CA GLU A 269 5.23 21.18 6.12
C GLU A 269 4.98 20.99 7.62
N ARG A 270 4.93 19.72 8.08
CA ARG A 270 4.60 19.40 9.48
C ARG A 270 5.69 18.65 10.23
N GLY A 271 6.75 18.18 9.56
CA GLY A 271 7.78 17.35 10.17
C GLY A 271 7.26 15.99 10.71
N VAL A 272 6.18 15.48 10.13
CA VAL A 272 5.53 14.24 10.55
C VAL A 272 5.94 13.10 9.65
N VAL A 273 6.41 12.01 10.23
CA VAL A 273 6.72 10.79 9.47
C VAL A 273 5.41 10.16 8.98
N ALA A 274 5.25 10.08 7.66
CA ALA A 274 4.10 9.45 7.01
C ALA A 274 4.31 7.94 6.81
N LEU A 275 5.49 7.54 6.31
CA LEU A 275 5.89 6.14 6.18
C LEU A 275 7.16 5.87 6.97
N SER A 276 7.14 4.81 7.78
CA SER A 276 8.28 4.32 8.56
C SER A 276 8.46 2.82 8.38
N ASN A 277 9.56 2.28 8.88
CA ASN A 277 9.89 0.85 8.78
C ASN A 277 9.70 0.33 7.35
N ALA A 278 9.97 1.21 6.38
CA ALA A 278 9.73 0.92 4.99
C ALA A 278 11.00 0.34 4.34
N VAL A 279 10.82 -0.67 3.49
CA VAL A 279 11.94 -1.42 2.89
C VAL A 279 11.66 -1.64 1.42
N LEU A 280 12.56 -1.13 0.57
CA LEU A 280 12.64 -1.50 -0.84
C LEU A 280 13.68 -2.63 -1.00
N ARG A 281 13.26 -3.73 -1.61
CA ARG A 281 14.14 -4.85 -2.00
C ARG A 281 14.21 -4.91 -3.52
N PRO A 282 15.33 -4.50 -4.13
CA PRO A 282 15.59 -4.77 -5.54
C PRO A 282 15.64 -6.29 -5.82
N ARG A 283 15.46 -6.67 -7.08
CA ARG A 283 15.69 -8.06 -7.56
C ARG A 283 17.16 -8.36 -7.70
#